data_6d516b823df27cad483f03a47942b088
#
_entry.id   6d516b823df27cad483f03a47942b088
#
_cell.length_a   1.000
_cell.length_b   1.000
_cell.length_c   1.000
_cell.angle_alpha   90.00
_cell.angle_beta   90.00
_cell.angle_gamma   90.00
#
_symmetry.space_group_name_H-M   'P 1'
#
loop_
_entity.id
_entity.type
_entity.pdbx_description
1 polymer ?
#
loop_
_entity_poly.entity_id
_entity_poly.type
_entity_poly.pdbx_seq_one_letter_code
_entity_poly.pdbx_strand_id
1 'polypeptide(L)'
;GIDFREATLDNLENFSAGLNDIGIHARSQARILSGIRSFYHFLVMEDYIEQDPTELLESPQTGKHLPDVMTLEEIDALIRSIDRTTREGQRNRAILETLYSCGLRVSELCNLKISDLYLDEGFIKVEGKGNKQRLVPISPRAINELNNYFPDRNAGLIKPGYEDYV
;
A
#
# COMPACT_ATOMS: atom_id res chain seq x y z
N GLY A 1 12.13 32.64 10.88
CA GLY A 1 11.41 31.39 11.18
C GLY A 1 11.12 31.37 12.66
N ILE A 2 10.00 30.75 13.03
CA ILE A 2 9.62 30.55 14.45
C ILE A 2 10.30 29.27 14.91
N ASP A 3 10.88 29.27 16.13
CA ASP A 3 11.38 28.05 16.75
C ASP A 3 10.17 27.12 17.03
N PHE A 4 10.33 25.83 16.74
CA PHE A 4 9.25 24.85 16.95
C PHE A 4 8.81 24.76 18.42
N ARG A 5 9.67 25.12 19.37
CA ARG A 5 9.37 25.17 20.81
C ARG A 5 8.48 26.35 21.19
N GLU A 6 8.48 27.41 20.39
CA GLU A 6 7.73 28.66 20.63
C GLU A 6 6.46 28.72 19.77
N ALA A 7 6.21 27.69 18.95
CA ALA A 7 5.04 27.67 18.09
C ALA A 7 3.75 27.63 18.91
N THR A 8 2.82 28.50 18.57
CA THR A 8 1.50 28.61 19.18
C THR A 8 0.42 27.99 18.28
N LEU A 9 -0.77 27.78 18.83
CA LEU A 9 -1.96 27.38 18.05
C LEU A 9 -2.17 28.33 16.87
N ASP A 10 -2.10 29.63 17.11
CA ASP A 10 -2.28 30.70 16.09
C ASP A 10 -1.30 30.55 14.92
N ASN A 11 -0.04 30.19 15.20
CA ASN A 11 0.95 29.92 14.15
C ASN A 11 0.59 28.71 13.31
N LEU A 12 0.04 27.67 13.93
CA LEU A 12 -0.36 26.42 13.25
C LEU A 12 -1.65 26.62 12.45
N GLU A 13 -2.60 27.43 12.95
CA GLU A 13 -3.81 27.82 12.21
C GLU A 13 -3.46 28.66 10.99
N ASN A 14 -2.57 29.66 11.14
CA ASN A 14 -2.07 30.44 10.01
C ASN A 14 -1.33 29.57 8.99
N PHE A 15 -0.55 28.60 9.43
CA PHE A 15 0.08 27.62 8.53
C PHE A 15 -0.96 26.79 7.79
N SER A 16 -2.01 26.31 8.50
CA SER A 16 -3.09 25.55 7.89
C SER A 16 -3.86 26.38 6.85
N ALA A 17 -4.14 27.64 7.15
CA ALA A 17 -4.75 28.59 6.21
C ALA A 17 -3.85 28.78 4.96
N GLY A 18 -2.55 28.96 5.14
CA GLY A 18 -1.61 29.08 4.05
C GLY A 18 -1.55 27.85 3.14
N LEU A 19 -1.69 26.64 3.70
CA LEU A 19 -1.81 25.40 2.88
C LEU A 19 -3.06 25.43 1.99
N ASN A 20 -4.16 25.98 2.51
CA ASN A 20 -5.39 26.14 1.75
C ASN A 20 -5.23 27.17 0.62
N ASP A 21 -4.61 28.30 0.91
CA ASP A 21 -4.40 29.39 -0.05
C ASP A 21 -3.54 28.98 -1.26
N ILE A 22 -2.55 28.11 -1.05
CA ILE A 22 -1.73 27.53 -2.13
C ILE A 22 -2.40 26.33 -2.82
N GLY A 23 -3.67 26.03 -2.48
CA GLY A 23 -4.47 24.99 -3.16
C GLY A 23 -4.16 23.55 -2.77
N ILE A 24 -3.54 23.30 -1.63
CA ILE A 24 -3.33 21.92 -1.13
C ILE A 24 -4.68 21.28 -0.81
N HIS A 25 -4.94 20.11 -1.37
CA HIS A 25 -6.19 19.39 -1.16
C HIS A 25 -6.42 19.03 0.31
N ALA A 26 -7.66 19.15 0.83
CA ALA A 26 -8.03 18.94 2.23
C ALA A 26 -7.49 17.64 2.86
N ARG A 27 -7.49 16.51 2.10
CA ARG A 27 -6.91 15.24 2.56
C ARG A 27 -5.41 15.32 2.77
N SER A 28 -4.68 16.04 1.92
CA SER A 28 -3.24 16.27 2.06
C SER A 28 -2.94 17.18 3.23
N GLN A 29 -3.74 18.24 3.43
CA GLN A 29 -3.65 19.10 4.61
C GLN A 29 -3.86 18.30 5.90
N ALA A 30 -4.92 17.48 5.98
CA ALA A 30 -5.19 16.63 7.14
C ALA A 30 -4.01 15.70 7.46
N ARG A 31 -3.34 15.16 6.43
CA ARG A 31 -2.15 14.32 6.61
C ARG A 31 -0.95 15.11 7.15
N ILE A 32 -0.72 16.32 6.63
CA ILE A 32 0.35 17.23 7.11
C ILE A 32 0.09 17.56 8.57
N LEU A 33 -1.12 18.00 8.93
CA LEU A 33 -1.49 18.35 10.30
C LEU A 33 -1.40 17.15 11.26
N SER A 34 -1.73 15.94 10.78
CA SER A 34 -1.53 14.70 11.55
C SER A 34 -0.05 14.44 11.85
N GLY A 35 0.84 14.69 10.89
CA GLY A 35 2.29 14.61 11.10
C GLY A 35 2.78 15.62 12.13
N ILE A 36 2.30 16.86 12.06
CA ILE A 36 2.62 17.94 13.01
C ILE A 36 2.16 17.56 14.42
N ARG A 37 0.92 17.04 14.59
CA ARG A 37 0.43 16.55 15.89
C ARG A 37 1.31 15.43 16.45
N SER A 38 1.69 14.47 15.62
CA SER A 38 2.57 13.39 16.06
C SER A 38 3.92 13.91 16.54
N PHE A 39 4.45 14.93 15.88
CA PHE A 39 5.71 15.57 16.26
C PHE A 39 5.59 16.29 17.60
N TYR A 40 4.56 17.14 17.79
CA TYR A 40 4.37 17.87 19.04
C TYR A 40 4.03 16.94 20.20
N HIS A 41 3.24 15.90 19.96
CA HIS A 41 2.98 14.87 20.96
C HIS A 41 4.27 14.16 21.41
N PHE A 42 5.18 13.87 20.47
CA PHE A 42 6.50 13.33 20.80
C PHE A 42 7.30 14.32 21.66
N LEU A 43 7.29 15.62 21.35
CA LEU A 43 8.02 16.63 22.12
C LEU A 43 7.50 16.74 23.56
N VAL A 44 6.21 16.63 23.78
CA VAL A 44 5.61 16.59 25.13
C VAL A 44 6.01 15.31 25.86
N MET A 45 5.97 14.14 25.19
CA MET A 45 6.35 12.85 25.80
C MET A 45 7.82 12.80 26.24
N GLU A 46 8.69 13.51 25.52
CA GLU A 46 10.14 13.58 25.82
C GLU A 46 10.52 14.82 26.63
N ASP A 47 9.55 15.51 27.24
CA ASP A 47 9.74 16.69 28.09
C ASP A 47 10.49 17.87 27.41
N TYR A 48 10.44 17.96 26.06
CA TYR A 48 11.03 19.09 25.32
C TYR A 48 10.15 20.35 25.39
N ILE A 49 8.86 20.20 25.58
CA ILE A 49 7.87 21.26 25.76
C ILE A 49 6.83 20.81 26.80
N GLU A 50 6.24 21.79 27.51
CA GLU A 50 5.25 21.52 28.56
C GLU A 50 3.83 21.33 28.03
N GLN A 51 3.48 21.95 26.91
CA GLN A 51 2.12 21.96 26.34
C GLN A 51 2.16 21.64 24.85
N ASP A 52 1.17 20.89 24.39
CA ASP A 52 0.98 20.60 22.98
C ASP A 52 0.20 21.71 22.28
N PRO A 53 0.85 22.53 21.40
CA PRO A 53 0.15 23.61 20.70
C PRO A 53 -0.84 23.09 19.65
N THR A 54 -0.87 21.79 19.38
CA THR A 54 -1.79 21.17 18.40
C THR A 54 -3.07 20.64 19.02
N GLU A 55 -3.23 20.69 20.34
CA GLU A 55 -4.37 20.08 21.06
C GLU A 55 -5.72 20.57 20.53
N LEU A 56 -5.83 21.88 20.27
CA LEU A 56 -7.05 22.51 19.76
C LEU A 56 -7.02 22.74 18.23
N LEU A 57 -5.97 22.33 17.54
CA LEU A 57 -5.84 22.52 16.09
C LEU A 57 -6.89 21.68 15.36
N GLU A 58 -7.78 22.31 14.60
CA GLU A 58 -8.78 21.61 13.81
C GLU A 58 -8.21 21.02 12.53
N SER A 59 -8.72 19.85 12.16
CA SER A 59 -8.39 19.25 10.86
C SER A 59 -9.43 19.65 9.82
N PRO A 60 -9.02 19.91 8.57
CA PRO A 60 -9.96 20.17 7.49
C PRO A 60 -10.91 18.99 7.32
N GLN A 61 -12.19 19.26 7.08
CA GLN A 61 -13.17 18.24 6.80
C GLN A 61 -12.85 17.58 5.46
N THR A 62 -12.56 16.29 5.50
CA THR A 62 -12.35 15.48 4.29
C THR A 62 -13.65 14.76 3.98
N GLY A 63 -14.26 15.05 2.83
CA GLY A 63 -15.42 14.31 2.36
C GLY A 63 -15.09 12.79 2.24
N LYS A 64 -16.07 11.95 2.53
CA LYS A 64 -15.97 10.50 2.25
C LYS A 64 -16.06 10.31 0.73
N HIS A 65 -14.91 10.20 0.07
CA HIS A 65 -14.85 9.80 -1.33
C HIS A 65 -14.77 8.27 -1.38
N LEU A 66 -15.80 7.65 -1.94
CA LEU A 66 -15.74 6.22 -2.27
C LEU A 66 -14.76 6.06 -3.44
N PRO A 67 -13.82 5.11 -3.37
CA PRO A 67 -12.93 4.86 -4.48
C PRO A 67 -13.73 4.34 -5.68
N ASP A 68 -13.33 4.73 -6.88
CA ASP A 68 -13.78 4.09 -8.11
C ASP A 68 -13.23 2.65 -8.11
N VAL A 69 -14.12 1.69 -8.32
CA VAL A 69 -13.79 0.28 -8.35
C VAL A 69 -14.09 -0.29 -9.74
N MET A 70 -13.22 -1.14 -10.24
CA MET A 70 -13.45 -1.86 -11.49
C MET A 70 -14.52 -2.93 -11.28
N THR A 71 -15.38 -3.09 -12.27
CA THR A 71 -16.32 -4.22 -12.32
C THR A 71 -15.58 -5.52 -12.65
N LEU A 72 -16.25 -6.66 -12.44
CA LEU A 72 -15.69 -7.97 -12.80
C LEU A 72 -15.37 -8.05 -14.31
N GLU A 73 -16.25 -7.51 -15.14
CA GLU A 73 -16.11 -7.48 -16.60
C GLU A 73 -14.89 -6.65 -17.03
N GLU A 74 -14.65 -5.50 -16.37
CA GLU A 74 -13.49 -4.65 -16.61
C GLU A 74 -12.18 -5.33 -16.19
N ILE A 75 -12.17 -6.00 -15.04
CA ILE A 75 -11.01 -6.79 -14.57
C ILE A 75 -10.71 -7.93 -15.55
N ASP A 76 -11.74 -8.66 -15.98
CA ASP A 76 -11.59 -9.73 -16.95
C ASP A 76 -11.10 -9.21 -18.31
N ALA A 77 -11.60 -8.07 -18.76
CA ALA A 77 -11.15 -7.44 -20.00
C ALA A 77 -9.68 -7.01 -19.89
N LEU A 78 -9.27 -6.41 -18.77
CA LEU A 78 -7.89 -6.03 -18.50
C LEU A 78 -6.96 -7.24 -18.55
N ILE A 79 -7.30 -8.33 -17.85
CA ILE A 79 -6.47 -9.54 -17.81
C ILE A 79 -6.39 -10.21 -19.20
N ARG A 80 -7.51 -10.23 -19.96
CA ARG A 80 -7.54 -10.79 -21.33
C ARG A 80 -6.73 -9.95 -22.33
N SER A 81 -6.55 -8.66 -22.11
CA SER A 81 -5.79 -7.78 -23.01
C SER A 81 -4.28 -8.05 -22.98
N ILE A 82 -3.79 -8.80 -21.97
CA ILE A 82 -2.36 -9.12 -21.84
C ILE A 82 -1.98 -10.17 -22.90
N ASP A 83 -1.00 -9.83 -23.70
CA ASP A 83 -0.41 -10.74 -24.71
C ASP A 83 0.38 -11.87 -24.02
N ARG A 84 -0.15 -13.09 -24.11
CA ARG A 84 0.43 -14.31 -23.52
C ARG A 84 1.61 -14.89 -24.29
N THR A 85 1.90 -14.38 -25.47
CA THR A 85 3.02 -14.88 -26.29
C THR A 85 4.36 -14.33 -25.82
N THR A 86 4.34 -13.32 -24.96
CA THR A 86 5.54 -12.74 -24.36
C THR A 86 5.77 -13.29 -22.95
N ARG A 87 7.03 -13.38 -22.56
CA ARG A 87 7.44 -13.81 -21.21
C ARG A 87 6.92 -12.88 -20.12
N GLU A 88 6.97 -11.58 -20.38
CA GLU A 88 6.41 -10.56 -19.51
C GLU A 88 4.90 -10.68 -19.40
N GLY A 89 4.23 -11.10 -20.47
CA GLY A 89 2.79 -11.30 -20.50
C GLY A 89 2.33 -12.41 -19.58
N GLN A 90 2.99 -13.55 -19.58
CA GLN A 90 2.68 -14.65 -18.63
C GLN A 90 2.86 -14.18 -17.17
N ARG A 91 3.97 -13.52 -16.86
CA ARG A 91 4.22 -12.95 -15.54
C ARG A 91 3.13 -11.93 -15.15
N ASN A 92 2.85 -10.97 -16.02
CA ASN A 92 1.89 -9.90 -15.73
C ASN A 92 0.48 -10.45 -15.51
N ARG A 93 0.13 -11.51 -16.22
CA ARG A 93 -1.15 -12.20 -16.04
C ARG A 93 -1.21 -12.91 -14.70
N ALA A 94 -0.18 -13.65 -14.32
CA ALA A 94 -0.08 -14.29 -13.01
C ALA A 94 -0.15 -13.26 -11.87
N ILE A 95 0.51 -12.10 -12.02
CA ILE A 95 0.45 -10.98 -11.08
C ILE A 95 -0.99 -10.50 -10.89
N LEU A 96 -1.69 -10.15 -11.97
CA LEU A 96 -3.03 -9.56 -11.88
C LEU A 96 -4.07 -10.58 -11.35
N GLU A 97 -4.01 -11.83 -11.80
CA GLU A 97 -4.88 -12.88 -11.29
C GLU A 97 -4.65 -13.16 -9.80
N THR A 98 -3.40 -13.18 -9.35
CA THR A 98 -3.08 -13.39 -7.93
C THR A 98 -3.51 -12.20 -7.08
N LEU A 99 -3.28 -10.96 -7.54
CA LEU A 99 -3.75 -9.76 -6.85
C LEU A 99 -5.26 -9.75 -6.68
N TYR A 100 -5.98 -10.05 -7.76
CA TYR A 100 -7.44 -10.05 -7.76
C TYR A 100 -8.00 -11.20 -6.90
N SER A 101 -7.45 -12.40 -7.06
CA SER A 101 -7.90 -13.58 -6.32
C SER A 101 -7.69 -13.46 -4.82
N CYS A 102 -6.54 -12.97 -4.40
CA CYS A 102 -6.11 -13.00 -3.00
C CYS A 102 -6.24 -11.65 -2.28
N GLY A 103 -6.58 -10.58 -3.00
CA GLY A 103 -6.68 -9.23 -2.41
C GLY A 103 -5.37 -8.76 -1.76
N LEU A 104 -4.23 -9.10 -2.37
CA LEU A 104 -2.92 -8.76 -1.82
C LEU A 104 -2.59 -7.27 -2.00
N ARG A 105 -1.82 -6.74 -1.06
CA ARG A 105 -1.10 -5.48 -1.30
C ARG A 105 0.03 -5.74 -2.30
N VAL A 106 0.40 -4.71 -3.08
CA VAL A 106 1.51 -4.81 -4.05
C VAL A 106 2.79 -5.30 -3.37
N SER A 107 3.13 -4.78 -2.19
CA SER A 107 4.30 -5.21 -1.42
C SER A 107 4.22 -6.68 -0.97
N GLU A 108 3.04 -7.18 -0.64
CA GLU A 108 2.84 -8.59 -0.27
C GLU A 108 3.04 -9.50 -1.47
N LEU A 109 2.54 -9.11 -2.65
CA LEU A 109 2.77 -9.85 -3.88
C LEU A 109 4.26 -9.87 -4.26
N CYS A 110 4.93 -8.71 -4.23
CA CYS A 110 6.36 -8.61 -4.57
C CYS A 110 7.28 -9.41 -3.62
N ASN A 111 6.82 -9.69 -2.40
CA ASN A 111 7.55 -10.49 -1.42
C ASN A 111 7.01 -11.92 -1.28
N LEU A 112 6.10 -12.34 -2.16
CA LEU A 112 5.54 -13.68 -2.13
C LEU A 112 6.61 -14.72 -2.50
N LYS A 113 6.70 -15.78 -1.71
CA LYS A 113 7.67 -16.85 -1.88
C LYS A 113 7.03 -18.11 -2.41
N ILE A 114 7.79 -18.90 -3.16
CA ILE A 114 7.35 -20.21 -3.64
C ILE A 114 7.08 -21.14 -2.46
N SER A 115 7.92 -21.10 -1.42
CA SER A 115 7.74 -21.85 -0.18
C SER A 115 6.49 -21.49 0.63
N ASP A 116 5.82 -20.36 0.30
CA ASP A 116 4.58 -19.91 0.92
C ASP A 116 3.33 -20.24 0.08
N LEU A 117 3.50 -20.97 -1.03
CA LEU A 117 2.41 -21.38 -1.92
C LEU A 117 1.96 -22.80 -1.60
N TYR A 118 0.74 -22.95 -1.14
CA TYR A 118 0.07 -24.24 -0.87
C TYR A 118 -1.04 -24.43 -1.89
N LEU A 119 -0.62 -24.54 -3.17
CA LEU A 119 -1.53 -24.49 -4.32
C LEU A 119 -2.45 -25.69 -4.40
N ASP A 120 -1.99 -26.87 -3.97
CA ASP A 120 -2.79 -28.10 -3.93
C ASP A 120 -3.89 -28.02 -2.88
N GLU A 121 -3.64 -27.29 -1.78
CA GLU A 121 -4.61 -27.03 -0.71
C GLU A 121 -5.46 -25.77 -0.97
N GLY A 122 -5.14 -25.00 -2.01
CA GLY A 122 -5.92 -23.84 -2.43
C GLY A 122 -5.71 -22.58 -1.57
N PHE A 123 -4.56 -22.42 -0.94
CA PHE A 123 -4.22 -21.20 -0.19
C PHE A 123 -2.74 -20.80 -0.33
N ILE A 124 -2.45 -19.56 0.04
CA ILE A 124 -1.11 -19.02 0.14
C ILE A 124 -0.89 -18.41 1.52
N LYS A 125 0.35 -18.42 2.01
CA LYS A 125 0.74 -17.72 3.22
C LYS A 125 1.32 -16.35 2.86
N VAL A 126 0.83 -15.32 3.49
CA VAL A 126 1.20 -13.92 3.20
C VAL A 126 1.70 -13.25 4.45
N GLU A 127 2.86 -12.61 4.36
CA GLU A 127 3.40 -11.79 5.42
C GLU A 127 3.04 -10.31 5.20
N GLY A 128 2.35 -9.72 6.16
CA GLY A 128 1.89 -8.33 6.13
C GLY A 128 2.68 -7.42 7.06
N LYS A 129 2.17 -6.21 7.28
CA LYS A 129 2.78 -5.20 8.14
C LYS A 129 3.03 -5.75 9.56
N GLY A 130 4.27 -5.58 10.05
CA GLY A 130 4.69 -6.02 11.39
C GLY A 130 4.91 -7.53 11.48
N ASN A 131 5.36 -8.18 10.41
CA ASN A 131 5.64 -9.63 10.31
C ASN A 131 4.43 -10.51 10.69
N LYS A 132 3.21 -9.98 10.57
CA LYS A 132 1.99 -10.77 10.80
C LYS A 132 1.71 -11.62 9.58
N GLN A 133 1.63 -12.93 9.79
CA GLN A 133 1.31 -13.90 8.75
C GLN A 133 -0.18 -14.21 8.74
N ARG A 134 -0.73 -14.42 7.55
CA ARG A 134 -2.10 -14.89 7.35
C ARG A 134 -2.17 -15.88 6.18
N LEU A 135 -3.11 -16.79 6.24
CA LEU A 135 -3.47 -17.65 5.12
C LEU A 135 -4.56 -16.97 4.30
N VAL A 136 -4.41 -16.99 3.00
CA VAL A 136 -5.34 -16.38 2.04
C VAL A 136 -5.73 -17.43 1.01
N PRO A 137 -7.04 -17.67 0.78
CA PRO A 137 -7.46 -18.57 -0.28
C PRO A 137 -7.04 -18.03 -1.65
N ILE A 138 -6.71 -18.93 -2.56
CA ILE A 138 -6.36 -18.62 -3.94
C ILE A 138 -7.28 -19.37 -4.90
N SER A 139 -7.75 -18.67 -5.95
CA SER A 139 -8.66 -19.27 -6.91
C SER A 139 -7.95 -20.26 -7.85
N PRO A 140 -8.66 -21.28 -8.38
CA PRO A 140 -8.09 -22.19 -9.38
C PRO A 140 -7.57 -21.45 -10.62
N ARG A 141 -8.17 -20.33 -10.98
CA ARG A 141 -7.73 -19.49 -12.10
C ARG A 141 -6.36 -18.86 -11.85
N ALA A 142 -6.14 -18.30 -10.66
CA ALA A 142 -4.84 -17.75 -10.27
C ALA A 142 -3.78 -18.85 -10.15
N ILE A 143 -4.12 -20.01 -9.60
CA ILE A 143 -3.23 -21.18 -9.56
C ILE A 143 -2.79 -21.59 -10.97
N ASN A 144 -3.72 -21.66 -11.91
CA ASN A 144 -3.41 -21.99 -13.30
C ASN A 144 -2.45 -20.96 -13.95
N GLU A 145 -2.66 -19.67 -13.71
CA GLU A 145 -1.77 -18.64 -14.27
C GLU A 145 -0.38 -18.64 -13.60
N LEU A 146 -0.27 -18.96 -12.33
CA LEU A 146 1.02 -19.18 -11.66
C LEU A 146 1.76 -20.39 -12.26
N ASN A 147 1.06 -21.50 -12.46
CA ASN A 147 1.64 -22.71 -13.07
C ASN A 147 2.10 -22.46 -14.51
N ASN A 148 1.38 -21.62 -15.27
CA ASN A 148 1.81 -21.21 -16.61
C ASN A 148 3.04 -20.30 -16.59
N TYR A 149 3.21 -19.49 -15.54
CA TYR A 149 4.35 -18.57 -15.41
C TYR A 149 5.62 -19.24 -14.91
N PHE A 150 5.54 -20.25 -14.03
CA PHE A 150 6.73 -20.88 -13.43
C PHE A 150 7.75 -21.43 -14.43
N PRO A 151 7.39 -22.07 -15.56
CA PRO A 151 8.36 -22.47 -16.57
C PRO A 151 9.19 -21.30 -17.11
N ASP A 152 8.54 -20.18 -17.42
CA ASP A 152 9.22 -18.98 -17.94
C ASP A 152 10.12 -18.34 -16.89
N ARG A 153 9.65 -18.28 -15.62
CA ARG A 153 10.44 -17.82 -14.49
C ARG A 153 11.71 -18.65 -14.34
N ASN A 154 11.57 -19.97 -14.32
CA ASN A 154 12.66 -20.89 -14.06
C ASN A 154 13.66 -21.00 -15.22
N ALA A 155 13.22 -20.72 -16.47
CA ALA A 155 14.09 -20.61 -17.64
C ALA A 155 14.93 -19.33 -17.65
N GLY A 156 14.63 -18.34 -16.79
CA GLY A 156 15.34 -17.07 -16.70
C GLY A 156 16.53 -17.09 -15.78
N LEU A 157 17.34 -16.03 -15.89
CA LEU A 157 18.40 -15.77 -14.91
C LEU A 157 17.77 -15.27 -13.62
N ILE A 158 17.78 -16.10 -12.59
CA ILE A 158 17.33 -15.73 -11.24
C ILE A 158 18.53 -15.14 -10.51
N LYS A 159 18.35 -13.94 -9.96
CA LYS A 159 19.38 -13.28 -9.17
C LYS A 159 19.66 -14.09 -7.90
N PRO A 160 20.95 -14.33 -7.53
CA PRO A 160 21.28 -15.01 -6.27
C PRO A 160 20.59 -14.40 -5.05
N GLY A 161 19.96 -15.24 -4.23
CA GLY A 161 19.17 -14.85 -3.07
C GLY A 161 17.68 -14.58 -3.36
N TYR A 162 17.26 -14.73 -4.63
CA TYR A 162 15.85 -14.57 -5.03
C TYR A 162 15.24 -15.86 -5.58
N GLU A 163 15.85 -17.00 -5.31
CA GLU A 163 15.42 -18.30 -5.83
C GLU A 163 14.03 -18.69 -5.34
N ASP A 164 13.67 -18.29 -4.12
CA ASP A 164 12.38 -18.60 -3.49
C ASP A 164 11.29 -17.56 -3.77
N TYR A 165 11.58 -16.46 -4.47
CA TYR A 165 10.53 -15.48 -4.81
C TYR A 165 9.76 -15.90 -6.06
N VAL A 166 8.44 -15.59 -6.08
CA VAL A 166 7.55 -15.90 -7.22
C VAL A 166 7.84 -15.07 -8.46
#